data_547a72b15730f92520f6eba986d9f40c
#
_entry.id   547a72b15730f92520f6eba986d9f40c
#
_cell.length_a   1.000
_cell.length_b   1.000
_cell.length_c   1.000
_cell.angle_alpha   90.00
_cell.angle_beta   90.00
_cell.angle_gamma   90.00
#
_symmetry.space_group_name_H-M   'P 1'
#
loop_
_entity.id
_entity.type
_entity.pdbx_description
1 polymer ?
#
loop_
_entity_poly.entity_id
_entity_poly.type
_entity_poly.pdbx_seq_one_letter_code
_entity_poly.pdbx_strand_id
1 'polypeptide(L)'
;SEVEALENEIADLKARQTQDVAVIEAYNQTIAENRQNIVDCDTQIEKYQQQLNDISNSREYDSINKEIENQGLLRQIAQKNINDTKAAIAEKKDDIESLKDYIAIRNDDLKAKKEELATIVESTSKDEKKLRSVREDCAKKIDPRTMSAYDRIRASVHNHLAVVSVYNGDACGGCFNTITPQRLVDIASNKKLIICEHCGRIIVNPDFE
;
A
#
# COMPACT_ATOMS: atom_id res chain seq x y z
N SER A 1 -2.41 5.18 6.26
CA SER A 1 -2.05 6.57 5.87
C SER A 1 -1.71 6.63 4.38
N GLU A 2 -1.69 7.82 3.77
CA GLU A 2 -1.30 7.98 2.35
C GLU A 2 0.12 7.46 2.08
N VAL A 3 1.05 7.67 3.00
CA VAL A 3 2.43 7.16 2.94
C VAL A 3 2.45 5.63 2.89
N GLU A 4 1.71 4.99 3.73
CA GLU A 4 1.61 3.52 3.80
C GLU A 4 0.96 2.93 2.54
N ALA A 5 -0.03 3.62 1.97
CA ALA A 5 -0.64 3.22 0.71
C ALA A 5 0.37 3.28 -0.45
N LEU A 6 1.16 4.36 -0.54
CA LEU A 6 2.23 4.49 -1.54
C LEU A 6 3.36 3.47 -1.35
N GLU A 7 3.73 3.16 -0.11
CA GLU A 7 4.73 2.12 0.17
C GLU A 7 4.25 0.73 -0.29
N ASN A 8 2.98 0.40 -0.05
CA ASN A 8 2.39 -0.85 -0.52
C ASN A 8 2.30 -0.90 -2.05
N GLU A 9 1.86 0.19 -2.70
CA GLU A 9 1.82 0.28 -4.16
C GLU A 9 3.21 0.06 -4.77
N ILE A 10 4.26 0.71 -4.23
CA ILE A 10 5.64 0.53 -4.69
C ILE A 10 6.13 -0.92 -4.48
N ALA A 11 5.75 -1.54 -3.37
CA ALA A 11 6.11 -2.94 -3.10
C ALA A 11 5.46 -3.89 -4.13
N ASP A 12 4.18 -3.70 -4.45
CA ASP A 12 3.46 -4.50 -5.45
C ASP A 12 4.06 -4.32 -6.85
N LEU A 13 4.39 -3.08 -7.25
CA LEU A 13 5.04 -2.81 -8.53
C LEU A 13 6.42 -3.48 -8.65
N LYS A 14 7.22 -3.45 -7.59
CA LYS A 14 8.52 -4.15 -7.54
C LYS A 14 8.36 -5.67 -7.59
N ALA A 15 7.35 -6.22 -6.93
CA ALA A 15 7.05 -7.66 -7.00
C ALA A 15 6.68 -8.07 -8.42
N ARG A 16 5.83 -7.28 -9.11
CA ARG A 16 5.49 -7.49 -10.51
C ARG A 16 6.71 -7.42 -11.43
N GLN A 17 7.58 -6.43 -11.24
CA GLN A 17 8.83 -6.30 -12.00
C GLN A 17 9.72 -7.54 -11.82
N THR A 18 9.85 -8.04 -10.60
CA THR A 18 10.63 -9.27 -10.32
C THR A 18 10.03 -10.49 -10.99
N GLN A 19 8.71 -10.60 -11.03
CA GLN A 19 8.00 -11.67 -11.72
C GLN A 19 8.24 -11.62 -13.24
N ASP A 20 8.15 -10.43 -13.86
CA ASP A 20 8.40 -10.27 -15.28
C ASP A 20 9.85 -10.62 -15.66
N VAL A 21 10.83 -10.31 -14.81
CA VAL A 21 12.24 -10.75 -15.00
C VAL A 21 12.36 -12.27 -14.95
N ALA A 22 11.69 -12.93 -14.01
CA ALA A 22 11.68 -14.41 -13.94
C ALA A 22 11.03 -15.04 -15.16
N VAL A 23 9.97 -14.43 -15.71
CA VAL A 23 9.33 -14.89 -16.96
C VAL A 23 10.29 -14.79 -18.16
N ILE A 24 11.06 -13.68 -18.26
CA ILE A 24 12.07 -13.52 -19.32
C ILE A 24 13.15 -14.61 -19.20
N GLU A 25 13.54 -14.98 -17.98
CA GLU A 25 14.53 -16.05 -17.77
C GLU A 25 14.00 -17.41 -18.21
N ALA A 26 12.74 -17.73 -17.90
CA ALA A 26 12.07 -18.93 -18.39
C ALA A 26 11.96 -18.95 -19.94
N TYR A 27 11.64 -17.83 -20.56
CA TYR A 27 11.63 -17.69 -22.02
C TYR A 27 13.02 -17.89 -22.65
N ASN A 28 14.08 -17.38 -22.03
CA ASN A 28 15.44 -17.64 -22.50
C ASN A 28 15.80 -19.10 -22.44
N GLN A 29 15.35 -19.83 -21.42
CA GLN A 29 15.52 -21.27 -21.31
C GLN A 29 14.76 -22.02 -22.42
N THR A 30 13.52 -21.63 -22.68
CA THR A 30 12.74 -22.18 -23.79
C THR A 30 13.42 -21.97 -25.14
N ILE A 31 14.03 -20.80 -25.37
CA ILE A 31 14.81 -20.52 -26.58
C ILE A 31 16.03 -21.45 -26.66
N ALA A 32 16.73 -21.68 -25.56
CA ALA A 32 17.88 -22.58 -25.52
C ALA A 32 17.48 -24.02 -25.86
N GLU A 33 16.37 -24.50 -25.30
CA GLU A 33 15.82 -25.84 -25.59
C GLU A 33 15.43 -25.98 -27.07
N ASN A 34 14.71 -25.00 -27.63
CA ASN A 34 14.35 -25.02 -29.05
C ASN A 34 15.56 -24.95 -29.98
N ARG A 35 16.62 -24.23 -29.60
CA ARG A 35 17.89 -24.23 -30.35
C ARG A 35 18.55 -25.61 -30.34
N GLN A 36 18.53 -26.30 -29.18
CA GLN A 36 19.05 -27.66 -29.11
C GLN A 36 18.22 -28.60 -29.98
N ASN A 37 16.90 -28.50 -29.93
CA ASN A 37 16.00 -29.30 -30.80
C ASN A 37 16.32 -29.07 -32.30
N ILE A 38 16.66 -27.84 -32.73
CA ILE A 38 17.07 -27.59 -34.12
C ILE A 38 18.36 -28.35 -34.46
N VAL A 39 19.37 -28.28 -33.59
CA VAL A 39 20.64 -29.02 -33.77
C VAL A 39 20.40 -30.54 -33.86
N ASP A 40 19.54 -31.05 -32.98
CA ASP A 40 19.19 -32.48 -32.98
C ASP A 40 18.45 -32.87 -34.27
N CYS A 41 17.51 -32.04 -34.73
CA CYS A 41 16.82 -32.28 -36.03
C CYS A 41 17.81 -32.26 -37.21
N ASP A 42 18.72 -31.27 -37.24
CA ASP A 42 19.73 -31.16 -38.32
C ASP A 42 20.63 -32.41 -38.31
N THR A 43 21.09 -32.85 -37.13
CA THR A 43 21.89 -34.07 -36.97
C THR A 43 21.15 -35.34 -37.46
N GLN A 44 19.85 -35.42 -37.16
CA GLN A 44 19.04 -36.55 -37.63
C GLN A 44 18.82 -36.52 -39.15
N ILE A 45 18.60 -35.33 -39.71
CA ILE A 45 18.46 -35.14 -41.16
C ILE A 45 19.74 -35.56 -41.87
N GLU A 46 20.91 -35.12 -41.40
CA GLU A 46 22.19 -35.56 -41.98
C GLU A 46 22.38 -37.06 -41.92
N LYS A 47 22.06 -37.71 -40.81
CA LYS A 47 22.14 -39.12 -40.64
C LYS A 47 21.18 -39.86 -41.59
N TYR A 48 19.95 -39.44 -41.73
CA TYR A 48 18.98 -40.02 -42.68
C TYR A 48 19.41 -39.82 -44.13
N GLN A 49 19.98 -38.68 -44.48
CA GLN A 49 20.53 -38.41 -45.80
C GLN A 49 21.69 -39.34 -46.17
N GLN A 50 22.59 -39.65 -45.17
CA GLN A 50 23.64 -40.65 -45.36
C GLN A 50 23.05 -42.06 -45.60
N GLN A 51 22.03 -42.45 -44.81
CA GLN A 51 21.34 -43.73 -44.99
C GLN A 51 20.69 -43.88 -46.37
N LEU A 52 20.14 -42.80 -46.94
CA LEU A 52 19.55 -42.81 -48.27
C LEU A 52 20.54 -43.25 -49.38
N ASN A 53 21.86 -42.98 -49.18
CA ASN A 53 22.87 -43.35 -50.17
C ASN A 53 23.14 -44.89 -50.25
N ASP A 54 22.80 -45.60 -49.16
CA ASP A 54 23.07 -47.04 -49.02
C ASP A 54 21.85 -47.93 -49.28
N ILE A 55 20.67 -47.32 -49.59
CA ILE A 55 19.41 -48.04 -49.75
C ILE A 55 19.18 -48.46 -51.17
N SER A 56 18.81 -49.73 -51.33
CA SER A 56 18.39 -50.32 -52.61
C SER A 56 16.88 -50.65 -52.67
N ASN A 57 16.13 -50.45 -51.59
CA ASN A 57 14.71 -50.82 -51.46
C ASN A 57 13.81 -49.56 -51.49
N SER A 58 12.89 -49.48 -52.45
CA SER A 58 11.98 -48.36 -52.60
C SER A 58 11.12 -48.08 -51.38
N ARG A 59 10.66 -49.06 -50.62
CA ARG A 59 9.86 -48.83 -49.40
C ARG A 59 10.67 -48.16 -48.28
N GLU A 60 11.94 -48.58 -48.10
CA GLU A 60 12.85 -47.99 -47.13
C GLU A 60 13.22 -46.61 -47.51
N TYR A 61 13.46 -46.32 -48.81
CA TYR A 61 13.70 -44.99 -49.36
C TYR A 61 12.54 -44.04 -49.05
N ASP A 62 11.28 -44.46 -49.33
CA ASP A 62 10.08 -43.63 -49.02
C ASP A 62 9.90 -43.39 -47.51
N SER A 63 10.23 -44.35 -46.65
CA SER A 63 10.15 -44.24 -45.23
C SER A 63 11.13 -43.19 -44.68
N ILE A 64 12.39 -43.25 -45.15
CA ILE A 64 13.44 -42.32 -44.69
C ILE A 64 13.17 -40.91 -45.23
N ASN A 65 12.67 -40.74 -46.44
CA ASN A 65 12.26 -39.42 -46.91
C ASN A 65 11.17 -38.79 -46.05
N LYS A 66 10.21 -39.57 -45.59
CA LYS A 66 9.17 -39.08 -44.64
C LYS A 66 9.76 -38.68 -43.30
N GLU A 67 10.78 -39.40 -42.80
CA GLU A 67 11.46 -39.01 -41.57
C GLU A 67 12.25 -37.72 -41.76
N ILE A 68 12.93 -37.53 -42.90
CA ILE A 68 13.60 -36.25 -43.21
C ILE A 68 12.59 -35.09 -43.26
N GLU A 69 11.45 -35.29 -43.92
CA GLU A 69 10.38 -34.29 -43.96
C GLU A 69 9.83 -33.98 -42.58
N ASN A 70 9.59 -34.99 -41.76
CA ASN A 70 9.14 -34.82 -40.38
C ASN A 70 10.13 -34.06 -39.52
N GLN A 71 11.43 -34.38 -39.58
CA GLN A 71 12.47 -33.62 -38.89
C GLN A 71 12.56 -32.17 -39.40
N GLY A 72 12.38 -31.98 -40.68
CA GLY A 72 12.31 -30.64 -41.30
C GLY A 72 11.13 -29.82 -40.75
N LEU A 73 9.97 -30.41 -40.57
CA LEU A 73 8.81 -29.75 -39.96
C LEU A 73 9.04 -29.44 -38.49
N LEU A 74 9.61 -30.38 -37.72
CA LEU A 74 9.96 -30.15 -36.31
C LEU A 74 10.95 -28.96 -36.13
N ARG A 75 11.98 -28.91 -36.99
CA ARG A 75 12.91 -27.77 -37.07
C ARG A 75 12.23 -26.45 -37.34
N GLN A 76 11.26 -26.44 -38.31
CA GLN A 76 10.50 -25.20 -38.59
C GLN A 76 9.64 -24.78 -37.40
N ILE A 77 9.00 -25.71 -36.71
CA ILE A 77 8.22 -25.44 -35.48
C ILE A 77 9.13 -24.85 -34.40
N ALA A 78 10.29 -25.46 -34.14
CA ALA A 78 11.24 -24.97 -33.16
C ALA A 78 11.73 -23.54 -33.52
N GLN A 79 12.03 -23.28 -34.80
CA GLN A 79 12.42 -21.95 -35.26
C GLN A 79 11.30 -20.90 -35.08
N LYS A 80 10.04 -21.29 -35.37
CA LYS A 80 8.88 -20.43 -35.13
C LYS A 80 8.73 -20.11 -33.64
N ASN A 81 8.81 -21.12 -32.76
CA ASN A 81 8.72 -20.97 -31.33
C ASN A 81 9.80 -20.01 -30.79
N ILE A 82 11.03 -20.07 -31.31
CA ILE A 82 12.10 -19.12 -30.97
C ILE A 82 11.71 -17.69 -31.34
N ASN A 83 11.14 -17.48 -32.53
CA ASN A 83 10.76 -16.15 -32.98
C ASN A 83 9.60 -15.58 -32.15
N ASP A 84 8.58 -16.39 -31.86
CA ASP A 84 7.42 -15.99 -31.05
C ASP A 84 7.86 -15.68 -29.60
N THR A 85 8.73 -16.52 -29.04
CA THR A 85 9.28 -16.29 -27.69
C THR A 85 10.16 -15.03 -27.63
N LYS A 86 10.94 -14.73 -28.69
CA LYS A 86 11.72 -13.49 -28.75
C LYS A 86 10.81 -12.25 -28.80
N ALA A 87 9.70 -12.31 -29.53
CA ALA A 87 8.72 -11.23 -29.55
C ALA A 87 8.11 -11.01 -28.16
N ALA A 88 7.73 -12.09 -27.47
CA ALA A 88 7.22 -12.02 -26.10
C ALA A 88 8.25 -11.43 -25.10
N ILE A 89 9.54 -11.76 -25.27
CA ILE A 89 10.61 -11.15 -24.46
C ILE A 89 10.73 -9.65 -24.71
N ALA A 90 10.60 -9.20 -25.96
CA ALA A 90 10.66 -7.78 -26.28
C ALA A 90 9.51 -7.01 -25.61
N GLU A 91 8.29 -7.51 -25.71
CA GLU A 91 7.12 -6.95 -25.04
C GLU A 91 7.31 -6.87 -23.51
N LYS A 92 7.81 -7.95 -22.91
CA LYS A 92 8.07 -7.98 -21.45
C LYS A 92 9.17 -7.01 -21.03
N LYS A 93 10.16 -6.76 -21.87
CA LYS A 93 11.20 -5.75 -21.60
C LYS A 93 10.65 -4.33 -21.61
N ASP A 94 9.76 -4.03 -22.55
CA ASP A 94 9.10 -2.72 -22.63
C ASP A 94 8.17 -2.53 -21.41
N ASP A 95 7.45 -3.57 -20.96
CA ASP A 95 6.68 -3.56 -19.73
C ASP A 95 7.56 -3.24 -18.50
N ILE A 96 8.72 -3.90 -18.38
CA ILE A 96 9.67 -3.69 -17.27
C ILE A 96 10.22 -2.25 -17.29
N GLU A 97 10.48 -1.68 -18.45
CA GLU A 97 10.97 -0.30 -18.55
C GLU A 97 9.89 0.69 -18.13
N SER A 98 8.66 0.51 -18.58
CA SER A 98 7.51 1.30 -18.16
C SER A 98 7.26 1.21 -16.64
N LEU A 99 7.40 0.00 -16.06
CA LEU A 99 7.29 -0.20 -14.62
C LEU A 99 8.39 0.52 -13.83
N LYS A 100 9.63 0.57 -14.36
CA LYS A 100 10.73 1.30 -13.72
C LYS A 100 10.46 2.79 -13.64
N ASP A 101 9.98 3.37 -14.72
CA ASP A 101 9.64 4.79 -14.79
C ASP A 101 8.50 5.12 -13.82
N TYR A 102 7.48 4.26 -13.77
CA TYR A 102 6.38 4.43 -12.85
C TYR A 102 6.80 4.30 -11.39
N ILE A 103 7.66 3.32 -11.06
CA ILE A 103 8.26 3.16 -9.72
C ILE A 103 9.09 4.39 -9.34
N ALA A 104 9.83 4.98 -10.27
CA ALA A 104 10.62 6.19 -10.01
C ALA A 104 9.71 7.36 -9.62
N ILE A 105 8.63 7.62 -10.39
CA ILE A 105 7.65 8.66 -10.09
C ILE A 105 7.02 8.43 -8.71
N ARG A 106 6.60 7.20 -8.39
CA ARG A 106 6.00 6.89 -7.09
C ARG A 106 6.97 7.03 -5.91
N ASN A 107 8.27 6.76 -6.12
CA ASN A 107 9.28 7.02 -5.10
C ASN A 107 9.48 8.52 -4.84
N ASP A 108 9.41 9.36 -5.87
CA ASP A 108 9.48 10.80 -5.70
C ASP A 108 8.24 11.35 -4.96
N ASP A 109 7.05 10.87 -5.30
CA ASP A 109 5.80 11.17 -4.58
C ASP A 109 5.90 10.76 -3.10
N LEU A 110 6.41 9.56 -2.82
CA LEU A 110 6.59 9.04 -1.47
C LEU A 110 7.58 9.90 -0.67
N LYS A 111 8.66 10.34 -1.30
CA LYS A 111 9.65 11.22 -0.67
C LYS A 111 9.02 12.57 -0.30
N ALA A 112 8.31 13.19 -1.24
CA ALA A 112 7.62 14.46 -0.99
C ALA A 112 6.59 14.35 0.15
N LYS A 113 5.79 13.27 0.17
CA LYS A 113 4.81 13.01 1.24
C LYS A 113 5.46 12.76 2.60
N LYS A 114 6.61 12.10 2.65
CA LYS A 114 7.37 11.90 3.90
C LYS A 114 7.96 13.21 4.42
N GLU A 115 8.44 14.08 3.55
CA GLU A 115 8.95 15.41 3.92
C GLU A 115 7.82 16.31 4.47
N GLU A 116 6.65 16.30 3.79
CA GLU A 116 5.45 17.01 4.25
C GLU A 116 5.02 16.50 5.64
N LEU A 117 4.93 15.18 5.82
CA LEU A 117 4.58 14.54 7.09
C LEU A 117 5.57 14.93 8.21
N ALA A 118 6.87 14.91 7.92
CA ALA A 118 7.90 15.30 8.89
C ALA A 118 7.73 16.76 9.35
N THR A 119 7.43 17.68 8.42
CA THR A 119 7.18 19.08 8.73
C THR A 119 5.93 19.27 9.61
N ILE A 120 4.85 18.56 9.30
CA ILE A 120 3.60 18.59 10.10
C ILE A 120 3.87 18.04 11.51
N VAL A 121 4.54 16.91 11.62
CA VAL A 121 4.88 16.28 12.92
C VAL A 121 5.77 17.20 13.76
N GLU A 122 6.76 17.84 13.13
CA GLU A 122 7.64 18.77 13.86
C GLU A 122 6.87 19.98 14.40
N SER A 123 6.04 20.61 13.57
CA SER A 123 5.23 21.77 13.99
C SER A 123 4.23 21.37 15.07
N THR A 124 3.50 20.29 14.88
CA THR A 124 2.52 19.75 15.84
C THR A 124 3.17 19.38 17.17
N SER A 125 4.36 18.76 17.14
CA SER A 125 5.10 18.40 18.36
C SER A 125 5.55 19.63 19.16
N LYS A 126 5.93 20.72 18.47
CA LYS A 126 6.27 21.99 19.13
C LYS A 126 5.06 22.62 19.82
N ASP A 127 3.92 22.61 19.14
CA ASP A 127 2.67 23.15 19.70
C ASP A 127 2.12 22.28 20.83
N GLU A 128 2.20 20.97 20.70
CA GLU A 128 1.85 20.03 21.76
C GLU A 128 2.69 20.26 23.02
N LYS A 129 4.02 20.43 22.88
CA LYS A 129 4.90 20.70 24.01
C LYS A 129 4.55 22.02 24.72
N LYS A 130 4.25 23.08 23.95
CA LYS A 130 3.82 24.37 24.52
C LYS A 130 2.50 24.22 25.26
N LEU A 131 1.49 23.60 24.65
CA LEU A 131 0.18 23.40 25.26
C LEU A 131 0.26 22.49 26.50
N ARG A 132 1.09 21.45 26.44
CA ARG A 132 1.34 20.57 27.60
C ARG A 132 1.97 21.34 28.78
N SER A 133 2.96 22.21 28.52
CA SER A 133 3.55 23.06 29.54
C SER A 133 2.53 24.02 30.16
N VAL A 134 1.72 24.68 29.34
CA VAL A 134 0.64 25.57 29.82
C VAL A 134 -0.38 24.79 30.64
N ARG A 135 -0.77 23.56 30.19
CA ARG A 135 -1.67 22.69 30.95
C ARG A 135 -1.08 22.32 32.30
N GLU A 136 0.20 21.95 32.37
CA GLU A 136 0.88 21.60 33.62
C GLU A 136 0.90 22.77 34.61
N ASP A 137 1.17 23.98 34.11
CA ASP A 137 1.18 25.19 34.94
C ASP A 137 -0.22 25.57 35.45
N CYS A 138 -1.26 25.33 34.64
CA CYS A 138 -2.65 25.50 35.07
C CYS A 138 -3.03 24.40 36.11
N ALA A 139 -2.60 23.14 35.88
CA ALA A 139 -2.88 22.04 36.78
C ALA A 139 -2.28 22.23 38.18
N LYS A 140 -1.10 22.84 38.28
CA LYS A 140 -0.46 23.18 39.59
C LYS A 140 -1.31 24.12 40.43
N LYS A 141 -2.21 24.92 39.83
CA LYS A 141 -3.09 25.88 40.52
C LYS A 141 -4.39 25.25 41.00
N ILE A 142 -4.67 23.99 40.65
CA ILE A 142 -5.91 23.26 40.98
C ILE A 142 -5.60 22.23 42.05
N ASP A 143 -6.51 22.04 42.99
CA ASP A 143 -6.34 21.01 43.98
C ASP A 143 -6.32 19.59 43.38
N PRO A 144 -5.55 18.66 43.93
CA PRO A 144 -5.34 17.33 43.36
C PRO A 144 -6.63 16.51 43.20
N ARG A 145 -7.63 16.72 44.05
CA ARG A 145 -8.91 16.00 44.00
C ARG A 145 -9.74 16.46 42.79
N THR A 146 -9.83 17.78 42.59
CA THR A 146 -10.51 18.38 41.46
C THR A 146 -9.81 18.03 40.13
N MET A 147 -8.46 18.05 40.10
CA MET A 147 -7.69 17.68 38.94
C MET A 147 -7.89 16.20 38.57
N SER A 148 -7.91 15.29 39.55
CA SER A 148 -8.19 13.88 39.31
C SER A 148 -9.62 13.65 38.76
N ALA A 149 -10.61 14.40 39.28
CA ALA A 149 -11.97 14.33 38.74
C ALA A 149 -12.05 14.85 37.27
N TYR A 150 -11.36 15.94 36.98
CA TYR A 150 -11.25 16.48 35.61
C TYR A 150 -10.63 15.46 34.64
N ASP A 151 -9.49 14.85 35.00
CA ASP A 151 -8.82 13.88 34.15
C ASP A 151 -9.67 12.64 33.89
N ARG A 152 -10.41 12.16 34.91
CA ARG A 152 -11.37 11.05 34.76
C ARG A 152 -12.51 11.39 33.80
N ILE A 153 -13.09 12.59 33.93
CA ILE A 153 -14.17 13.05 33.03
C ILE A 153 -13.62 13.19 31.62
N ARG A 154 -12.46 13.82 31.44
CA ARG A 154 -11.81 13.97 30.15
C ARG A 154 -11.55 12.65 29.43
N ALA A 155 -11.12 11.64 30.17
CA ALA A 155 -10.89 10.29 29.62
C ALA A 155 -12.18 9.55 29.24
N SER A 156 -13.30 9.83 29.95
CA SER A 156 -14.59 9.13 29.75
C SER A 156 -15.41 9.69 28.58
N VAL A 157 -15.12 10.92 28.12
CA VAL A 157 -15.91 11.56 27.06
C VAL A 157 -15.22 11.47 25.70
N HIS A 158 -15.98 11.16 24.66
CA HIS A 158 -15.46 10.92 23.31
C HIS A 158 -14.63 12.07 22.74
N ASN A 159 -15.05 13.31 22.98
CA ASN A 159 -14.37 14.50 22.46
C ASN A 159 -13.31 15.10 23.42
N HIS A 160 -13.01 14.41 24.52
CA HIS A 160 -12.05 14.83 25.56
C HIS A 160 -12.29 16.23 26.13
N LEU A 161 -13.52 16.77 26.03
CA LEU A 161 -13.93 18.03 26.63
C LEU A 161 -14.60 17.77 27.99
N ALA A 162 -13.84 17.93 29.06
CA ALA A 162 -14.34 17.72 30.42
C ALA A 162 -15.14 18.92 30.96
N VAL A 163 -14.86 20.13 30.46
CA VAL A 163 -15.54 21.37 30.82
C VAL A 163 -16.29 21.90 29.60
N VAL A 164 -17.54 22.30 29.80
CA VAL A 164 -18.41 22.83 28.73
C VAL A 164 -19.22 24.00 29.27
N SER A 165 -19.56 24.97 28.43
CA SER A 165 -20.45 26.06 28.78
C SER A 165 -21.93 25.65 28.65
N VAL A 166 -22.81 26.47 29.24
CA VAL A 166 -24.24 26.36 29.00
C VAL A 166 -24.54 26.72 27.54
N TYR A 167 -25.29 25.86 26.83
CA TYR A 167 -25.71 26.06 25.46
C TYR A 167 -27.13 26.60 25.42
N ASN A 168 -27.41 27.61 24.58
CA ASN A 168 -28.69 28.27 24.42
C ASN A 168 -29.40 28.74 25.74
N GLY A 169 -28.63 28.89 26.83
CA GLY A 169 -29.11 29.37 28.10
C GLY A 169 -29.80 28.34 28.99
N ASP A 170 -30.06 27.14 28.51
CA ASP A 170 -30.82 26.10 29.25
C ASP A 170 -30.28 24.66 29.07
N ALA A 171 -29.28 24.44 28.26
CA ALA A 171 -28.80 23.11 27.94
C ALA A 171 -27.29 22.93 28.23
N CYS A 172 -26.87 21.68 28.47
CA CYS A 172 -25.46 21.33 28.62
C CYS A 172 -24.75 21.37 27.26
N GLY A 173 -23.70 22.16 27.09
CA GLY A 173 -22.90 22.27 25.86
C GLY A 173 -22.17 21.01 25.44
N GLY A 174 -22.25 19.91 26.23
CA GLY A 174 -21.59 18.64 25.92
C GLY A 174 -22.53 17.52 25.49
N CYS A 175 -23.72 17.43 26.07
CA CYS A 175 -24.73 16.39 25.75
C CYS A 175 -26.07 16.96 25.32
N PHE A 176 -26.23 18.27 25.34
CA PHE A 176 -27.41 19.04 24.95
C PHE A 176 -28.69 18.71 25.72
N ASN A 177 -28.57 18.00 26.84
CA ASN A 177 -29.70 17.78 27.74
C ASN A 177 -30.01 19.05 28.54
N THR A 178 -31.31 19.28 28.78
CA THR A 178 -31.82 20.45 29.51
C THR A 178 -31.31 20.46 30.95
N ILE A 179 -30.93 21.64 31.43
CA ILE A 179 -30.46 21.92 32.81
C ILE A 179 -31.65 22.52 33.58
N THR A 180 -31.86 22.06 34.80
CA THR A 180 -32.93 22.62 35.63
C THR A 180 -32.70 24.09 35.98
N PRO A 181 -33.71 24.96 36.07
CA PRO A 181 -33.54 26.40 36.35
C PRO A 181 -32.75 26.69 37.62
N GLN A 182 -32.90 25.87 38.65
CA GLN A 182 -32.16 26.05 39.90
C GLN A 182 -30.65 25.84 39.67
N ARG A 183 -30.26 24.86 38.84
CA ARG A 183 -28.84 24.61 38.51
C ARG A 183 -28.26 25.71 37.62
N LEU A 184 -29.07 26.32 36.77
CA LEU A 184 -28.61 27.47 35.98
C LEU A 184 -28.23 28.67 36.88
N VAL A 185 -29.02 28.88 37.94
CA VAL A 185 -28.66 29.92 38.97
C VAL A 185 -27.40 29.54 39.70
N ASP A 186 -27.21 28.27 40.04
CA ASP A 186 -26.00 27.78 40.71
C ASP A 186 -24.76 27.94 39.81
N ILE A 187 -24.89 27.64 38.51
CA ILE A 187 -23.84 27.83 37.49
C ILE A 187 -23.49 29.31 37.37
N ALA A 188 -24.50 30.16 37.24
CA ALA A 188 -24.31 31.61 37.10
C ALA A 188 -23.64 32.23 38.33
N SER A 189 -23.82 31.64 39.51
CA SER A 189 -23.22 32.14 40.75
C SER A 189 -21.71 31.91 40.83
N ASN A 190 -21.12 31.03 40.03
CA ASN A 190 -19.70 30.62 39.99
C ASN A 190 -19.11 30.20 41.36
N LYS A 191 -19.97 29.82 42.32
CA LYS A 191 -19.52 29.45 43.70
C LYS A 191 -19.14 28.02 43.85
N LYS A 192 -19.58 27.14 42.94
CA LYS A 192 -19.42 25.67 43.01
C LYS A 192 -19.15 25.10 41.63
N LEU A 193 -18.41 24.00 41.60
CA LEU A 193 -18.29 23.18 40.41
C LEU A 193 -19.60 22.38 40.21
N ILE A 194 -20.28 22.67 39.11
CA ILE A 194 -21.54 21.97 38.77
C ILE A 194 -21.24 20.92 37.70
N ILE A 195 -21.69 19.70 37.99
CA ILE A 195 -21.52 18.55 37.12
C ILE A 195 -22.87 18.24 36.44
N CYS A 196 -22.83 18.00 35.14
CA CYS A 196 -24.01 17.55 34.39
C CYS A 196 -24.46 16.17 34.88
N GLU A 197 -25.73 16.02 35.22
CA GLU A 197 -26.31 14.76 35.71
C GLU A 197 -26.36 13.69 34.62
N HIS A 198 -26.40 14.09 33.34
CA HIS A 198 -26.54 13.17 32.20
C HIS A 198 -25.20 12.68 31.67
N CYS A 199 -24.19 13.56 31.52
CA CYS A 199 -22.91 13.19 30.88
C CYS A 199 -21.69 13.34 31.79
N GLY A 200 -21.87 13.82 33.02
CA GLY A 200 -20.80 13.94 34.00
C GLY A 200 -19.79 15.07 33.77
N ARG A 201 -19.95 15.89 32.71
CA ARG A 201 -19.04 17.03 32.43
C ARG A 201 -19.26 18.17 33.42
N ILE A 202 -18.20 18.94 33.64
CA ILE A 202 -18.26 20.17 34.41
C ILE A 202 -18.91 21.24 33.55
N ILE A 203 -19.92 21.93 34.08
CA ILE A 203 -20.62 23.00 33.39
C ILE A 203 -20.18 24.34 33.98
N VAL A 204 -19.85 25.30 33.12
CA VAL A 204 -19.48 26.66 33.49
C VAL A 204 -20.40 27.66 32.82
N ASN A 205 -20.45 28.88 33.38
CA ASN A 205 -21.17 29.97 32.77
C ASN A 205 -20.56 30.34 31.39
N PRO A 206 -21.35 30.61 30.32
CA PRO A 206 -20.81 31.04 29.02
C PRO A 206 -19.95 32.35 29.09
N ASP A 207 -20.19 33.21 30.07
CA ASP A 207 -19.44 34.46 30.28
C ASP A 207 -18.16 34.26 31.10
N PHE A 208 -17.75 33.00 31.33
CA PHE A 208 -16.55 32.63 32.08
C PHE A 208 -15.35 32.59 31.12
N GLU A 209 -14.72 33.73 30.84
CA GLU A 209 -13.42 33.87 30.20
C GLU A 209 -12.32 34.21 31.22
#